data_f5e3ce2752c9fc1c9f5fe4ef6c2d6adc
#
_entry.id   f5e3ce2752c9fc1c9f5fe4ef6c2d6adc
#
_cell.length_a   1.000
_cell.length_b   1.000
_cell.length_c   1.000
_cell.angle_alpha   90.00
_cell.angle_beta   90.00
_cell.angle_gamma   90.00
#
_symmetry.space_group_name_H-M   'P 1'
#
loop_
_entity.id
_entity.type
_entity.pdbx_description
1 polymer ?
#
loop_
_entity_poly.entity_id
_entity_poly.type
_entity_poly.pdbx_seq_one_letter_code
_entity_poly.pdbx_strand_id
1 'polypeptide(L)'
;MSVAVLTLAHGRHEHLRGQVAGLAAGSRRPDLHVVAAMDDPDVATVAREAWAESLGRPTTGPPDDDAPAPAPTPQLVVVEVPRDPRGLPLAHARNTAAGTAVEHGARTLVFLDVDCIPGPGTVQTYAAALAAPHPHARPLVLGGDVAYLPPRPQGWDDPEDLARLGEHRPDRVRLRPGEQRPEPDLTRFWSLSFATTAQDLQAVGGFCADYVGYGGEDTDFAQLVGHRGGRLVWVGGATAYHQHHASSSPPVAHLDSVVRNAGVFADRWGWWPMQGWLEAFRELGLAHQDPDGRWVVTR
;
A
#
# COMPACT_ATOMS: atom_id res chain seq x y z
N MET A 1 10.62 4.29 -18.25
CA MET A 1 9.17 4.02 -18.10
C MET A 1 8.64 4.95 -17.03
N SER A 2 7.46 5.57 -17.24
CA SER A 2 6.84 6.44 -16.25
C SER A 2 6.36 5.65 -15.03
N VAL A 3 6.74 6.10 -13.83
CA VAL A 3 6.45 5.47 -12.54
C VAL A 3 5.51 6.37 -11.75
N ALA A 4 4.35 5.85 -11.40
CA ALA A 4 3.43 6.51 -10.47
C ALA A 4 3.49 5.85 -9.09
N VAL A 5 3.46 6.67 -8.05
CA VAL A 5 3.13 6.24 -6.69
C VAL A 5 1.67 6.57 -6.41
N LEU A 6 0.94 5.62 -5.85
CA LEU A 6 -0.49 5.67 -5.59
C LEU A 6 -0.73 5.55 -4.09
N THR A 7 -1.36 6.55 -3.51
CA THR A 7 -1.61 6.63 -2.06
C THR A 7 -3.09 6.87 -1.81
N LEU A 8 -3.66 6.18 -0.84
CA LEU A 8 -5.01 6.39 -0.34
C LEU A 8 -4.93 7.15 0.98
N ALA A 9 -5.67 8.23 1.13
CA ALA A 9 -5.63 9.04 2.34
C ALA A 9 -7.03 9.43 2.85
N HIS A 10 -7.21 9.30 4.16
CA HIS A 10 -8.32 9.83 4.94
C HIS A 10 -7.82 10.09 6.36
N GLY A 11 -7.87 11.31 6.84
CA GLY A 11 -7.13 11.73 8.01
C GLY A 11 -5.62 11.52 7.78
N ARG A 12 -4.89 11.04 8.73
CA ARG A 12 -3.49 10.62 8.57
C ARG A 12 -2.58 11.68 7.91
N HIS A 13 -2.87 12.98 8.09
CA HIS A 13 -2.16 14.07 7.42
C HIS A 13 -0.65 14.05 7.71
N GLU A 14 -0.25 13.81 8.97
CA GLU A 14 1.16 13.71 9.34
C GLU A 14 1.84 12.48 8.73
N HIS A 15 1.11 11.37 8.58
CA HIS A 15 1.64 10.19 7.90
C HIS A 15 1.90 10.47 6.41
N LEU A 16 0.98 11.21 5.75
CA LEU A 16 1.16 11.64 4.37
C LEU A 16 2.39 12.55 4.21
N ARG A 17 2.63 13.49 5.16
CA ARG A 17 3.85 14.32 5.18
C ARG A 17 5.10 13.45 5.27
N GLY A 18 5.13 12.48 6.19
CA GLY A 18 6.24 11.53 6.32
C GLY A 18 6.47 10.69 5.05
N GLN A 19 5.38 10.21 4.44
CA GLN A 19 5.48 9.46 3.18
C GLN A 19 6.07 10.32 2.05
N VAL A 20 5.59 11.56 1.89
CA VAL A 20 6.08 12.49 0.86
C VAL A 20 7.54 12.84 1.09
N ALA A 21 7.95 13.05 2.34
CA ALA A 21 9.36 13.27 2.68
C ALA A 21 10.25 12.08 2.26
N GLY A 22 9.80 10.85 2.52
CA GLY A 22 10.48 9.64 2.07
C GLY A 22 10.56 9.51 0.55
N LEU A 23 9.48 9.86 -0.17
CA LEU A 23 9.45 9.87 -1.64
C LEU A 23 10.43 10.91 -2.21
N ALA A 24 10.50 12.09 -1.60
CA ALA A 24 11.39 13.17 -2.03
C ALA A 24 12.88 12.84 -1.79
N ALA A 25 13.18 12.14 -0.69
CA ALA A 25 14.53 11.71 -0.31
C ALA A 25 14.99 10.44 -1.04
N GLY A 26 14.09 9.73 -1.74
CA GLY A 26 14.39 8.48 -2.42
C GLY A 26 15.41 8.65 -3.57
N SER A 27 16.20 7.60 -3.84
CA SER A 27 17.16 7.54 -4.96
C SER A 27 16.48 7.72 -6.32
N ARG A 28 15.19 7.41 -6.40
CA ARG A 28 14.32 7.73 -7.52
C ARG A 28 13.01 8.32 -6.99
N ARG A 29 12.72 9.56 -7.37
CA ARG A 29 11.39 10.14 -7.21
C ARG A 29 10.42 9.53 -8.21
N PRO A 30 9.13 9.40 -7.88
CA PRO A 30 8.13 9.03 -8.87
C PRO A 30 7.99 10.13 -9.93
N ASP A 31 7.58 9.79 -11.14
CA ASP A 31 7.22 10.78 -12.16
C ASP A 31 5.86 11.42 -11.84
N LEU A 32 4.99 10.64 -11.19
CA LEU A 32 3.63 11.03 -10.80
C LEU A 32 3.32 10.51 -9.39
N HIS A 33 2.75 11.35 -8.54
CA HIS A 33 2.14 10.95 -7.27
C HIS A 33 0.63 11.18 -7.36
N VAL A 34 -0.16 10.11 -7.32
CA VAL A 34 -1.62 10.17 -7.26
C VAL A 34 -2.07 9.90 -5.83
N VAL A 35 -2.76 10.85 -5.24
CA VAL A 35 -3.35 10.71 -3.92
C VAL A 35 -4.86 10.64 -4.04
N ALA A 36 -5.47 9.51 -3.69
CA ALA A 36 -6.91 9.37 -3.58
C ALA A 36 -7.36 9.86 -2.20
N ALA A 37 -7.97 11.04 -2.17
CA ALA A 37 -8.53 11.68 -0.98
C ALA A 37 -9.93 11.09 -0.71
N MET A 38 -10.03 10.21 0.27
CA MET A 38 -11.31 9.57 0.61
C MET A 38 -12.05 10.40 1.64
N ASP A 39 -13.08 11.15 1.20
CA ASP A 39 -13.93 11.96 2.08
C ASP A 39 -13.11 12.87 3.03
N ASP A 40 -12.08 13.50 2.50
CA ASP A 40 -11.15 14.35 3.25
C ASP A 40 -10.62 15.48 2.35
N PRO A 41 -11.23 16.67 2.41
CA PRO A 41 -10.87 17.80 1.55
C PRO A 41 -9.48 18.38 1.84
N ASP A 42 -8.93 18.16 3.04
CA ASP A 42 -7.65 18.72 3.45
C ASP A 42 -6.45 17.98 2.83
N VAL A 43 -6.63 16.74 2.43
CA VAL A 43 -5.58 15.90 1.83
C VAL A 43 -4.88 16.60 0.66
N ALA A 44 -5.64 17.30 -0.19
CA ALA A 44 -5.07 18.00 -1.34
C ALA A 44 -4.11 19.12 -0.92
N THR A 45 -4.44 19.86 0.13
CA THR A 45 -3.60 20.93 0.68
C THR A 45 -2.36 20.34 1.34
N VAL A 46 -2.56 19.34 2.21
CA VAL A 46 -1.46 18.64 2.90
C VAL A 46 -0.46 18.04 1.91
N ALA A 47 -0.92 17.37 0.86
CA ALA A 47 -0.04 16.77 -0.13
C ALA A 47 0.80 17.83 -0.89
N ARG A 48 0.20 18.96 -1.28
CA ARG A 48 0.92 20.06 -1.95
C ARG A 48 1.97 20.69 -1.03
N GLU A 49 1.61 20.99 0.20
CA GLU A 49 2.51 21.56 1.20
C GLU A 49 3.67 20.60 1.48
N ALA A 50 3.39 19.32 1.72
CA ALA A 50 4.41 18.32 1.99
C ALA A 50 5.43 18.20 0.85
N TRP A 51 5.00 18.23 -0.41
CA TRP A 51 5.91 18.25 -1.56
C TRP A 51 6.71 19.55 -1.64
N ALA A 52 6.09 20.71 -1.42
CA ALA A 52 6.78 22.00 -1.43
C ALA A 52 7.87 22.06 -0.34
N GLU A 53 7.55 21.65 0.87
CA GLU A 53 8.49 21.59 2.01
C GLU A 53 9.65 20.61 1.74
N SER A 54 9.35 19.42 1.22
CA SER A 54 10.36 18.39 0.97
C SER A 54 11.32 18.75 -0.16
N LEU A 55 10.85 19.47 -1.17
CA LEU A 55 11.67 19.95 -2.29
C LEU A 55 12.45 21.23 -1.96
N GLY A 56 11.96 22.05 -1.02
CA GLY A 56 12.62 23.26 -0.55
C GLY A 56 13.69 23.04 0.51
N ARG A 57 13.82 21.82 1.07
CA ARG A 57 14.90 21.52 2.04
C ARG A 57 16.27 21.59 1.35
N PRO A 58 17.21 22.42 1.85
CA PRO A 58 18.58 22.41 1.34
C PRO A 58 19.20 21.03 1.61
N THR A 59 19.89 20.48 0.65
CA THR A 59 20.75 19.31 0.88
C THR A 59 21.78 19.70 1.93
N THR A 60 21.84 18.98 3.06
CA THR A 60 22.79 19.23 4.15
C THR A 60 24.18 18.79 3.71
N GLY A 61 24.91 19.66 3.02
CA GLY A 61 26.30 19.46 2.58
C GLY A 61 26.81 20.70 1.83
N PRO A 62 28.13 20.89 1.73
CA PRO A 62 28.67 21.90 0.84
C PRO A 62 28.20 21.63 -0.59
N PRO A 63 27.99 22.68 -1.43
CA PRO A 63 27.63 22.51 -2.82
C PRO A 63 28.72 21.64 -3.51
N ASP A 64 28.29 20.53 -4.06
CA ASP A 64 29.12 19.65 -4.88
C ASP A 64 28.88 20.06 -6.34
N ASP A 65 29.85 20.68 -6.96
CA ASP A 65 29.77 21.15 -8.34
C ASP A 65 29.64 19.99 -9.36
N ASP A 66 29.96 18.76 -8.94
CA ASP A 66 29.81 17.54 -9.73
C ASP A 66 28.49 16.79 -9.41
N ALA A 67 27.62 17.34 -8.56
CA ALA A 67 26.36 16.69 -8.23
C ALA A 67 25.46 16.56 -9.47
N PRO A 68 24.82 15.41 -9.70
CA PRO A 68 23.88 15.26 -10.80
C PRO A 68 22.74 16.25 -10.65
N ALA A 69 22.21 16.72 -11.78
CA ALA A 69 21.07 17.62 -11.80
C ALA A 69 19.95 17.10 -10.88
N PRO A 70 19.29 17.99 -10.12
CA PRO A 70 18.24 17.57 -9.19
C PRO A 70 17.15 16.79 -9.94
N ALA A 71 16.72 15.69 -9.35
CA ALA A 71 15.66 14.89 -9.93
C ALA A 71 14.41 15.76 -10.17
N PRO A 72 13.68 15.56 -11.28
CA PRO A 72 12.51 16.37 -11.60
C PRO A 72 11.48 16.32 -10.48
N THR A 73 10.74 17.42 -10.32
CA THR A 73 9.60 17.49 -9.40
C THR A 73 8.51 16.55 -9.90
N PRO A 74 7.99 15.64 -9.07
CA PRO A 74 6.88 14.80 -9.46
C PRO A 74 5.62 15.61 -9.78
N GLN A 75 4.86 15.18 -10.77
CA GLN A 75 3.51 15.68 -10.93
C GLN A 75 2.66 15.15 -9.77
N LEU A 76 1.96 16.03 -9.04
CA LEU A 76 0.99 15.66 -8.02
C LEU A 76 -0.42 15.75 -8.60
N VAL A 77 -1.17 14.69 -8.50
CA VAL A 77 -2.60 14.64 -8.82
C VAL A 77 -3.36 14.15 -7.60
N VAL A 78 -4.33 14.92 -7.13
CA VAL A 78 -5.22 14.50 -6.05
C VAL A 78 -6.60 14.26 -6.64
N VAL A 79 -7.14 13.06 -6.40
CA VAL A 79 -8.49 12.67 -6.85
C VAL A 79 -9.39 12.50 -5.63
N GLU A 80 -10.56 13.09 -5.68
CA GLU A 80 -11.55 12.94 -4.62
C GLU A 80 -12.31 11.62 -4.79
N VAL A 81 -12.43 10.88 -3.70
CA VAL A 81 -13.20 9.64 -3.63
C VAL A 81 -14.25 9.80 -2.53
N PRO A 82 -15.53 9.89 -2.88
CA PRO A 82 -16.58 10.07 -1.89
C PRO A 82 -16.71 8.83 -1.00
N ARG A 83 -17.10 9.06 0.25
CA ARG A 83 -17.34 7.97 1.21
C ARG A 83 -18.55 7.12 0.78
N ASP A 84 -18.42 5.81 0.90
CA ASP A 84 -19.56 4.89 0.82
C ASP A 84 -20.30 4.92 2.19
N PRO A 85 -21.63 4.82 2.23
CA PRO A 85 -22.38 4.73 3.49
C PRO A 85 -21.92 3.59 4.41
N ARG A 86 -21.31 2.54 3.86
CA ARG A 86 -20.77 1.38 4.58
C ARG A 86 -19.37 1.58 5.16
N GLY A 87 -18.65 2.64 4.76
CA GLY A 87 -17.29 2.93 5.23
C GLY A 87 -16.39 3.55 4.16
N LEU A 88 -15.09 3.57 4.38
CA LEU A 88 -14.13 4.04 3.38
C LEU A 88 -14.02 3.04 2.23
N PRO A 89 -14.13 3.49 0.97
CA PRO A 89 -14.11 2.60 -0.20
C PRO A 89 -12.67 2.30 -0.66
N LEU A 90 -11.88 1.58 0.15
CA LEU A 90 -10.45 1.36 -0.09
C LEU A 90 -10.16 0.72 -1.45
N ALA A 91 -10.88 -0.33 -1.82
CA ALA A 91 -10.72 -1.00 -3.11
C ALA A 91 -11.03 -0.07 -4.28
N HIS A 92 -12.13 0.69 -4.20
CA HIS A 92 -12.49 1.68 -5.22
C HIS A 92 -11.46 2.79 -5.32
N ALA A 93 -10.95 3.30 -4.20
CA ALA A 93 -9.93 4.35 -4.18
C ALA A 93 -8.61 3.88 -4.82
N ARG A 94 -8.17 2.62 -4.59
CA ARG A 94 -7.00 2.03 -5.28
C ARG A 94 -7.23 1.97 -6.79
N ASN A 95 -8.40 1.55 -7.24
CA ASN A 95 -8.73 1.51 -8.66
C ASN A 95 -8.78 2.91 -9.28
N THR A 96 -9.37 3.88 -8.59
CA THR A 96 -9.45 5.28 -9.05
C THR A 96 -8.05 5.88 -9.19
N ALA A 97 -7.19 5.72 -8.18
CA ALA A 97 -5.81 6.19 -8.25
C ALA A 97 -5.03 5.54 -9.40
N ALA A 98 -5.23 4.23 -9.61
CA ALA A 98 -4.59 3.50 -10.70
C ALA A 98 -5.08 3.97 -12.07
N GLY A 99 -6.39 4.13 -12.25
CA GLY A 99 -7.00 4.66 -13.48
C GLY A 99 -6.43 6.04 -13.83
N THR A 100 -6.43 6.95 -12.84
CA THR A 100 -5.84 8.29 -13.00
C THR A 100 -4.37 8.23 -13.40
N ALA A 101 -3.57 7.37 -12.76
CA ALA A 101 -2.16 7.22 -13.12
C ALA A 101 -1.99 6.73 -14.57
N VAL A 102 -2.80 5.79 -15.01
CA VAL A 102 -2.77 5.26 -16.38
C VAL A 102 -3.17 6.34 -17.40
N GLU A 103 -4.17 7.14 -17.11
CA GLU A 103 -4.60 8.30 -17.93
C GLU A 103 -3.47 9.33 -18.08
N HIS A 104 -2.62 9.48 -17.06
CA HIS A 104 -1.41 10.32 -17.10
C HIS A 104 -0.19 9.61 -17.70
N GLY A 105 -0.36 8.44 -18.31
CA GLY A 105 0.69 7.71 -19.03
C GLY A 105 1.62 6.87 -18.15
N ALA A 106 1.30 6.64 -16.87
CA ALA A 106 2.07 5.76 -16.02
C ALA A 106 1.99 4.31 -16.49
N ARG A 107 3.14 3.63 -16.51
CA ARG A 107 3.24 2.20 -16.87
C ARG A 107 3.62 1.32 -15.69
N THR A 108 4.31 1.88 -14.73
CA THR A 108 4.65 1.24 -13.45
C THR A 108 3.84 1.89 -12.35
N LEU A 109 3.11 1.10 -11.61
CA LEU A 109 2.22 1.51 -10.53
C LEU A 109 2.79 0.98 -9.21
N VAL A 110 3.16 1.87 -8.31
CA VAL A 110 3.64 1.55 -6.96
C VAL A 110 2.56 1.98 -5.97
N PHE A 111 1.96 1.05 -5.29
CA PHE A 111 0.97 1.30 -4.25
C PHE A 111 1.68 1.39 -2.90
N LEU A 112 1.42 2.46 -2.18
CA LEU A 112 1.90 2.69 -0.81
C LEU A 112 0.74 3.19 0.04
N ASP A 113 0.42 2.48 1.10
CA ASP A 113 -0.55 3.00 2.08
C ASP A 113 0.01 4.26 2.73
N VAL A 114 -0.87 5.21 3.08
CA VAL A 114 -0.49 6.57 3.53
C VAL A 114 0.47 6.58 4.73
N ASP A 115 0.42 5.55 5.56
CA ASP A 115 1.27 5.37 6.73
C ASP A 115 2.59 4.62 6.43
N CYS A 116 2.89 4.33 5.16
CA CYS A 116 4.13 3.72 4.74
C CYS A 116 5.11 4.76 4.18
N ILE A 117 6.21 5.02 4.89
CA ILE A 117 7.33 5.81 4.36
C ILE A 117 8.18 4.89 3.49
N PRO A 118 8.37 5.19 2.19
CA PRO A 118 9.26 4.38 1.37
C PRO A 118 10.72 4.58 1.79
N GLY A 119 11.47 3.49 1.88
CA GLY A 119 12.92 3.56 2.03
C GLY A 119 13.60 4.15 0.79
N PRO A 120 14.86 4.59 0.91
CA PRO A 120 15.54 5.31 -0.18
C PRO A 120 15.56 4.58 -1.52
N GLY A 121 15.59 3.24 -1.51
CA GLY A 121 15.63 2.41 -2.71
C GLY A 121 14.27 1.91 -3.22
N THR A 122 13.18 2.14 -2.51
CA THR A 122 11.89 1.45 -2.74
C THR A 122 11.34 1.68 -4.15
N VAL A 123 11.17 2.92 -4.58
CA VAL A 123 10.62 3.26 -5.90
C VAL A 123 11.55 2.78 -7.01
N GLN A 124 12.86 2.97 -6.84
CA GLN A 124 13.87 2.52 -7.82
C GLN A 124 13.85 1.00 -7.97
N THR A 125 13.80 0.26 -6.86
CA THR A 125 13.79 -1.21 -6.88
C THR A 125 12.56 -1.76 -7.60
N TYR A 126 11.37 -1.27 -7.28
CA TYR A 126 10.15 -1.68 -7.98
C TYR A 126 10.21 -1.36 -9.47
N ALA A 127 10.65 -0.14 -9.83
CA ALA A 127 10.73 0.28 -11.21
C ALA A 127 11.73 -0.57 -12.01
N ALA A 128 12.90 -0.84 -11.45
CA ALA A 128 13.93 -1.66 -12.09
C ALA A 128 13.48 -3.12 -12.23
N ALA A 129 12.88 -3.68 -11.17
CA ALA A 129 12.39 -5.06 -11.20
C ALA A 129 11.29 -5.24 -12.25
N LEU A 130 10.32 -4.35 -12.37
CA LEU A 130 9.25 -4.45 -13.38
C LEU A 130 9.73 -4.16 -14.81
N ALA A 131 10.81 -3.38 -14.99
CA ALA A 131 11.40 -3.10 -16.29
C ALA A 131 12.26 -4.26 -16.83
N ALA A 132 12.81 -5.08 -15.95
CA ALA A 132 13.65 -6.22 -16.33
C ALA A 132 12.80 -7.34 -16.97
N PRO A 133 13.40 -8.17 -17.84
CA PRO A 133 12.79 -9.43 -18.26
C PRO A 133 12.52 -10.31 -17.04
N HIS A 134 11.28 -10.78 -16.89
CA HIS A 134 10.88 -11.57 -15.74
C HIS A 134 10.73 -13.05 -16.11
N PRO A 135 11.31 -13.98 -15.30
CA PRO A 135 11.14 -15.41 -15.52
C PRO A 135 9.76 -15.91 -15.09
N HIS A 136 8.99 -15.06 -14.40
CA HIS A 136 7.70 -15.44 -13.84
C HIS A 136 6.55 -15.14 -14.80
N ALA A 137 5.48 -15.94 -14.66
CA ALA A 137 4.25 -15.74 -15.41
C ALA A 137 3.59 -14.39 -15.04
N ARG A 138 2.88 -13.82 -15.98
CA ARG A 138 2.07 -12.61 -15.79
C ARG A 138 0.58 -12.98 -15.69
N PRO A 139 -0.23 -12.16 -14.99
CA PRO A 139 0.10 -10.87 -14.37
C PRO A 139 1.10 -11.03 -13.20
N LEU A 140 1.93 -9.99 -12.98
CA LEU A 140 2.97 -9.99 -11.97
C LEU A 140 2.73 -8.88 -10.94
N VAL A 141 2.76 -9.27 -9.67
CA VAL A 141 2.71 -8.35 -8.51
C VAL A 141 3.98 -8.52 -7.70
N LEU A 142 4.69 -7.42 -7.46
CA LEU A 142 5.88 -7.38 -6.63
C LEU A 142 5.54 -6.84 -5.25
N GLY A 143 5.87 -7.56 -4.19
CA GLY A 143 5.76 -7.11 -2.80
C GLY A 143 7.12 -6.72 -2.24
N GLY A 144 7.18 -5.62 -1.49
CA GLY A 144 8.34 -5.23 -0.69
C GLY A 144 8.20 -5.64 0.77
N ASP A 145 9.31 -5.62 1.48
CA ASP A 145 9.32 -5.79 2.92
C ASP A 145 8.72 -4.56 3.61
N VAL A 146 8.01 -4.75 4.71
CA VAL A 146 7.47 -3.68 5.54
C VAL A 146 8.00 -3.81 6.96
N ALA A 147 8.73 -2.78 7.41
CA ALA A 147 9.19 -2.64 8.78
C ALA A 147 8.28 -1.70 9.56
N TYR A 148 8.05 -1.97 10.83
CA TYR A 148 7.14 -1.20 11.68
C TYR A 148 7.93 -0.26 12.57
N LEU A 149 7.55 1.01 12.55
CA LEU A 149 8.19 2.07 13.32
C LEU A 149 7.56 2.22 14.71
N PRO A 150 8.35 2.48 15.76
CA PRO A 150 7.80 2.82 17.06
C PRO A 150 7.10 4.19 17.06
N PRO A 151 6.29 4.51 18.08
CA PRO A 151 5.71 5.84 18.24
C PRO A 151 6.80 6.91 18.28
N ARG A 152 6.64 7.97 17.44
CA ARG A 152 7.57 9.11 17.42
C ARG A 152 6.79 10.41 17.15
N PRO A 153 6.48 11.20 18.21
CA PRO A 153 5.66 12.41 18.08
C PRO A 153 6.26 13.49 17.16
N GLN A 154 7.60 13.54 17.05
CA GLN A 154 8.31 14.50 16.19
C GLN A 154 8.40 14.10 14.71
N GLY A 155 7.80 13.00 14.32
CA GLY A 155 7.87 12.49 12.94
C GLY A 155 9.21 11.82 12.59
N TRP A 156 9.42 11.58 11.29
CA TRP A 156 10.52 10.79 10.75
C TRP A 156 11.24 11.57 9.65
N ASP A 157 12.29 12.32 10.03
CA ASP A 157 13.02 13.19 9.09
C ASP A 157 14.33 12.58 8.58
N ASP A 158 14.87 11.55 9.28
CA ASP A 158 16.13 10.91 8.95
C ASP A 158 15.92 9.49 8.41
N PRO A 159 16.29 9.21 7.16
CA PRO A 159 16.24 7.87 6.58
C PRO A 159 17.07 6.81 7.35
N GLU A 160 18.17 7.20 8.01
CA GLU A 160 18.98 6.28 8.80
C GLU A 160 18.21 5.81 10.03
N ASP A 161 17.42 6.68 10.66
CA ASP A 161 16.56 6.32 11.78
C ASP A 161 15.48 5.32 11.37
N LEU A 162 14.93 5.42 10.17
CA LEU A 162 13.96 4.45 9.63
C LEU A 162 14.56 3.04 9.60
N ALA A 163 15.75 2.91 9.03
CA ALA A 163 16.43 1.61 8.90
C ALA A 163 16.87 1.06 10.26
N ARG A 164 17.29 1.93 11.18
CA ARG A 164 17.79 1.55 12.51
C ARG A 164 16.67 1.16 13.47
N LEU A 165 15.52 1.83 13.40
CA LEU A 165 14.41 1.68 14.36
C LEU A 165 13.24 0.86 13.82
N GLY A 166 13.22 0.60 12.52
CA GLY A 166 12.18 -0.23 11.91
C GLY A 166 12.27 -1.69 12.32
N GLU A 167 11.21 -2.22 12.92
CA GLU A 167 11.11 -3.62 13.33
C GLU A 167 10.44 -4.45 12.23
N HIS A 168 11.14 -5.49 11.77
CA HIS A 168 10.61 -6.41 10.78
C HIS A 168 9.82 -7.54 11.46
N ARG A 169 8.71 -7.92 10.87
CA ARG A 169 7.95 -9.05 11.37
C ARG A 169 8.72 -10.37 11.13
N PRO A 170 8.82 -11.24 12.13
CA PRO A 170 9.57 -12.50 12.02
C PRO A 170 8.94 -13.49 11.02
N ASP A 171 7.64 -13.37 10.78
CA ASP A 171 6.90 -14.21 9.82
C ASP A 171 6.99 -13.71 8.37
N ARG A 172 7.68 -12.59 8.12
CA ARG A 172 7.83 -12.01 6.77
C ARG A 172 9.20 -12.32 6.17
N VAL A 173 9.20 -12.35 4.84
CA VAL A 173 10.40 -12.62 4.06
C VAL A 173 11.28 -11.40 4.05
N ARG A 174 12.54 -11.55 4.50
CA ARG A 174 13.58 -10.56 4.30
C ARG A 174 14.53 -11.01 3.20
N LEU A 175 14.63 -10.22 2.16
CA LEU A 175 15.52 -10.47 1.02
C LEU A 175 16.59 -9.38 0.96
N ARG A 176 17.79 -9.75 0.53
CA ARG A 176 18.84 -8.78 0.23
C ARG A 176 18.47 -7.99 -1.03
N PRO A 177 18.95 -6.73 -1.16
CA PRO A 177 18.76 -5.96 -2.38
C PRO A 177 19.12 -6.79 -3.63
N GLY A 178 18.23 -6.79 -4.63
CA GLY A 178 18.37 -7.57 -5.86
C GLY A 178 17.87 -9.02 -5.80
N GLU A 179 17.62 -9.56 -4.62
CA GLU A 179 17.00 -10.90 -4.50
C GLU A 179 15.50 -10.83 -4.79
N GLN A 180 14.98 -11.89 -5.40
CA GLN A 180 13.55 -12.06 -5.67
C GLN A 180 13.13 -13.47 -5.29
N ARG A 181 11.91 -13.60 -4.72
CA ARG A 181 11.35 -14.88 -4.32
C ARG A 181 9.86 -14.96 -4.60
N PRO A 182 9.39 -15.92 -5.42
CA PRO A 182 7.95 -16.17 -5.58
C PRO A 182 7.30 -16.54 -4.26
N GLU A 183 6.08 -16.05 -4.04
CA GLU A 183 5.25 -16.39 -2.89
C GLU A 183 4.09 -17.28 -3.34
N PRO A 184 4.10 -18.56 -2.97
CA PRO A 184 3.02 -19.47 -3.31
C PRO A 184 1.77 -19.27 -2.45
N ASP A 185 1.92 -18.76 -1.23
CA ASP A 185 0.83 -18.50 -0.33
C ASP A 185 0.31 -17.06 -0.53
N LEU A 186 -0.73 -16.93 -1.33
CA LEU A 186 -1.33 -15.64 -1.67
C LEU A 186 -2.01 -14.94 -0.47
N THR A 187 -2.29 -15.67 0.62
CA THR A 187 -2.84 -15.08 1.85
C THR A 187 -1.83 -14.21 2.59
N ARG A 188 -0.55 -14.32 2.24
CA ARG A 188 0.53 -13.50 2.80
C ARG A 188 0.62 -12.11 2.17
N PHE A 189 -0.10 -11.86 1.09
CA PHE A 189 -0.14 -10.54 0.46
C PHE A 189 -0.91 -9.55 1.33
N TRP A 190 -0.27 -8.41 1.62
CA TRP A 190 -0.90 -7.23 2.18
C TRP A 190 -0.53 -6.05 1.30
N SER A 191 -1.51 -5.23 0.99
CA SER A 191 -1.38 -4.13 0.03
C SER A 191 -0.66 -2.88 0.57
N LEU A 192 0.08 -2.98 1.69
CA LEU A 192 0.79 -1.86 2.32
C LEU A 192 1.86 -1.23 1.40
N SER A 193 2.61 -2.07 0.68
CA SER A 193 3.65 -1.67 -0.28
C SER A 193 3.80 -2.74 -1.35
N PHE A 194 3.39 -2.42 -2.56
CA PHE A 194 3.55 -3.33 -3.69
C PHE A 194 3.61 -2.57 -5.02
N ALA A 195 4.04 -3.25 -6.08
CA ALA A 195 4.08 -2.68 -7.41
C ALA A 195 3.63 -3.68 -8.48
N THR A 196 3.06 -3.15 -9.55
CA THR A 196 2.69 -3.90 -10.75
C THR A 196 2.77 -3.02 -11.98
N THR A 197 2.65 -3.57 -13.17
CA THR A 197 2.47 -2.74 -14.37
C THR A 197 1.00 -2.41 -14.59
N ALA A 198 0.72 -1.29 -15.28
CA ALA A 198 -0.64 -0.96 -15.70
C ALA A 198 -1.31 -2.09 -16.48
N GLN A 199 -0.54 -2.78 -17.33
CA GLN A 199 -1.01 -3.92 -18.11
C GLN A 199 -1.37 -5.12 -17.22
N ASP A 200 -0.54 -5.44 -16.24
CA ASP A 200 -0.81 -6.55 -15.31
C ASP A 200 -2.01 -6.25 -14.41
N LEU A 201 -2.13 -5.02 -13.90
CA LEU A 201 -3.30 -4.61 -13.12
C LEU A 201 -4.59 -4.74 -13.94
N GLN A 202 -4.56 -4.32 -15.20
CA GLN A 202 -5.68 -4.48 -16.13
C GLN A 202 -6.00 -5.96 -16.37
N ALA A 203 -4.99 -6.82 -16.54
CA ALA A 203 -5.18 -8.24 -16.74
C ALA A 203 -5.79 -8.95 -15.51
N VAL A 204 -5.46 -8.48 -14.28
CA VAL A 204 -6.09 -8.93 -13.04
C VAL A 204 -7.55 -8.47 -12.97
N GLY A 205 -7.85 -7.25 -13.41
CA GLY A 205 -9.16 -6.60 -13.32
C GLY A 205 -9.28 -5.62 -12.14
N GLY A 206 -8.17 -5.29 -11.47
CA GLY A 206 -8.14 -4.38 -10.32
C GLY A 206 -8.67 -5.01 -9.03
N PHE A 207 -8.96 -4.17 -8.05
CA PHE A 207 -9.57 -4.57 -6.77
C PHE A 207 -11.10 -4.67 -6.90
N CYS A 208 -11.69 -5.66 -6.25
CA CYS A 208 -13.15 -5.82 -6.25
C CYS A 208 -13.82 -4.70 -5.44
N ALA A 209 -14.68 -3.90 -6.08
CA ALA A 209 -15.32 -2.74 -5.46
C ALA A 209 -16.43 -3.10 -4.44
N ASP A 210 -16.81 -4.38 -4.33
CA ASP A 210 -17.77 -4.84 -3.32
C ASP A 210 -17.20 -4.75 -1.90
N TYR A 211 -15.88 -4.75 -1.77
CA TYR A 211 -15.20 -4.52 -0.49
C TYR A 211 -15.23 -3.04 -0.13
N VAL A 212 -15.93 -2.74 0.98
CA VAL A 212 -16.00 -1.39 1.55
C VAL A 212 -15.63 -1.46 3.02
N GLY A 213 -14.90 -0.48 3.53
CA GLY A 213 -14.32 -0.53 4.87
C GLY A 213 -13.08 -1.44 4.89
N TYR A 214 -12.79 -2.00 6.03
CA TYR A 214 -11.52 -2.67 6.30
C TYR A 214 -11.60 -4.18 6.10
N GLY A 215 -10.60 -4.75 5.42
CA GLY A 215 -10.26 -6.17 5.37
C GLY A 215 -10.83 -6.94 4.17
N GLY A 216 -10.05 -7.89 3.70
CA GLY A 216 -10.38 -8.86 2.67
C GLY A 216 -10.06 -8.44 1.24
N GLU A 217 -10.00 -7.15 0.92
CA GLU A 217 -9.78 -6.66 -0.44
C GLU A 217 -8.39 -6.97 -1.01
N ASP A 218 -7.39 -6.97 -0.15
CA ASP A 218 -6.01 -7.29 -0.52
C ASP A 218 -5.81 -8.79 -0.75
N THR A 219 -6.37 -9.62 0.12
CA THR A 219 -6.36 -11.08 -0.05
C THR A 219 -7.14 -11.47 -1.30
N ASP A 220 -8.31 -10.86 -1.56
CA ASP A 220 -9.08 -11.08 -2.79
C ASP A 220 -8.26 -10.73 -4.04
N PHE A 221 -7.61 -9.57 -4.02
CA PHE A 221 -6.75 -9.17 -5.13
C PHE A 221 -5.64 -10.18 -5.40
N ALA A 222 -4.96 -10.67 -4.36
CA ALA A 222 -3.94 -11.70 -4.51
C ALA A 222 -4.51 -13.01 -5.07
N GLN A 223 -5.70 -13.44 -4.62
CA GLN A 223 -6.38 -14.62 -5.19
C GLN A 223 -6.70 -14.40 -6.68
N LEU A 224 -7.15 -13.19 -7.08
CA LEU A 224 -7.38 -12.85 -8.47
C LEU A 224 -6.10 -12.95 -9.31
N VAL A 225 -4.96 -12.47 -8.80
CA VAL A 225 -3.65 -12.63 -9.47
C VAL A 225 -3.36 -14.09 -9.75
N GLY A 226 -3.49 -14.96 -8.74
CA GLY A 226 -3.29 -16.40 -8.90
C GLY A 226 -4.29 -17.06 -9.85
N HIS A 227 -5.57 -16.70 -9.75
CA HIS A 227 -6.63 -17.20 -10.64
C HIS A 227 -6.39 -16.85 -12.12
N ARG A 228 -5.77 -15.70 -12.38
CA ARG A 228 -5.34 -15.26 -13.72
C ARG A 228 -4.01 -15.89 -14.17
N GLY A 229 -3.47 -16.85 -13.43
CA GLY A 229 -2.20 -17.51 -13.73
C GLY A 229 -0.96 -16.67 -13.42
N GLY A 230 -1.15 -15.53 -12.75
CA GLY A 230 -0.09 -14.60 -12.35
C GLY A 230 0.73 -15.08 -11.16
N ARG A 231 1.61 -14.22 -10.69
CA ARG A 231 2.52 -14.49 -9.57
C ARG A 231 2.67 -13.29 -8.65
N LEU A 232 2.72 -13.58 -7.36
CA LEU A 232 3.24 -12.69 -6.31
C LEU A 232 4.73 -13.00 -6.13
N VAL A 233 5.58 -11.98 -6.13
CA VAL A 233 7.03 -12.10 -5.96
C VAL A 233 7.51 -11.06 -4.96
N TRP A 234 8.18 -11.52 -3.90
CA TRP A 234 8.86 -10.62 -2.97
C TRP A 234 10.16 -10.13 -3.58
N VAL A 235 10.47 -8.83 -3.41
CA VAL A 235 11.69 -8.20 -3.93
C VAL A 235 12.47 -7.53 -2.79
N GLY A 236 13.76 -7.85 -2.71
CA GLY A 236 14.66 -7.24 -1.73
C GLY A 236 15.10 -5.84 -2.15
N GLY A 237 15.15 -4.90 -1.20
CA GLY A 237 15.53 -3.51 -1.41
C GLY A 237 14.34 -2.56 -1.62
N ALA A 238 13.11 -3.07 -1.63
CA ALA A 238 11.89 -2.26 -1.69
C ALA A 238 11.23 -2.17 -0.30
N THR A 239 12.00 -1.81 0.72
CA THR A 239 11.48 -1.70 2.09
C THR A 239 10.65 -0.44 2.26
N ALA A 240 9.46 -0.58 2.84
CA ALA A 240 8.65 0.52 3.34
C ALA A 240 8.59 0.48 4.88
N TYR A 241 8.42 1.63 5.52
CA TYR A 241 8.41 1.77 6.96
C TYR A 241 7.04 2.24 7.43
N HIS A 242 6.30 1.35 8.05
CA HIS A 242 4.96 1.61 8.53
C HIS A 242 5.00 2.48 9.79
N GLN A 243 4.49 3.68 9.70
CA GLN A 243 4.42 4.65 10.80
C GLN A 243 3.43 4.18 11.85
N HIS A 244 3.81 4.33 13.12
CA HIS A 244 2.97 3.90 14.23
C HIS A 244 1.64 4.65 14.27
N HIS A 245 0.59 3.92 14.45
CA HIS A 245 -0.72 4.42 14.85
C HIS A 245 -1.43 3.44 15.77
N ALA A 246 -2.36 3.91 16.57
CA ALA A 246 -3.16 3.06 17.42
C ALA A 246 -3.95 2.02 16.56
N SER A 247 -3.79 0.77 16.91
CA SER A 247 -4.50 -0.36 16.29
C SER A 247 -4.85 -1.40 17.35
N SER A 248 -5.87 -2.19 17.09
CA SER A 248 -6.23 -3.34 17.91
C SER A 248 -6.18 -4.63 17.11
N SER A 249 -5.85 -5.73 17.78
CA SER A 249 -5.95 -7.06 17.19
C SER A 249 -6.75 -7.96 18.12
N PRO A 250 -7.97 -8.39 17.73
CA PRO A 250 -8.62 -8.11 16.44
C PRO A 250 -9.04 -6.63 16.30
N PRO A 251 -9.29 -6.16 15.06
CA PRO A 251 -9.66 -4.77 14.79
C PRO A 251 -11.14 -4.49 15.11
N VAL A 252 -11.48 -4.40 16.40
CA VAL A 252 -12.87 -4.27 16.88
C VAL A 252 -13.59 -3.06 16.30
N ALA A 253 -12.87 -1.94 16.10
CA ALA A 253 -13.43 -0.74 15.48
C ALA A 253 -13.92 -0.97 14.03
N HIS A 254 -13.50 -2.07 13.40
CA HIS A 254 -13.85 -2.45 12.03
C HIS A 254 -14.68 -3.73 11.95
N LEU A 255 -15.26 -4.18 13.08
CA LEU A 255 -16.00 -5.44 13.19
C LEU A 255 -17.02 -5.63 12.05
N ASP A 256 -17.92 -4.65 11.85
CA ASP A 256 -18.97 -4.74 10.83
C ASP A 256 -18.41 -4.90 9.43
N SER A 257 -17.34 -4.15 9.08
CA SER A 257 -16.72 -4.25 7.77
C SER A 257 -15.95 -5.56 7.59
N VAL A 258 -15.21 -6.01 8.60
CA VAL A 258 -14.47 -7.29 8.55
C VAL A 258 -15.42 -8.47 8.35
N VAL A 259 -16.51 -8.54 9.13
CA VAL A 259 -17.50 -9.64 9.01
C VAL A 259 -18.22 -9.61 7.65
N ARG A 260 -18.67 -8.42 7.21
CA ARG A 260 -19.29 -8.26 5.89
C ARG A 260 -18.33 -8.64 4.75
N ASN A 261 -17.11 -8.12 4.77
CA ASN A 261 -16.12 -8.36 3.73
C ASN A 261 -15.66 -9.83 3.72
N ALA A 262 -15.60 -10.47 4.89
CA ALA A 262 -15.36 -11.91 4.96
C ALA A 262 -16.47 -12.71 4.24
N GLY A 263 -17.74 -12.27 4.36
CA GLY A 263 -18.85 -12.85 3.60
C GLY A 263 -18.69 -12.67 2.09
N VAL A 264 -18.36 -11.47 1.63
CA VAL A 264 -18.05 -11.20 0.20
C VAL A 264 -16.96 -12.13 -0.31
N PHE A 265 -15.88 -12.29 0.47
CA PHE A 265 -14.79 -13.17 0.13
C PHE A 265 -15.22 -14.65 0.05
N ALA A 266 -15.97 -15.13 1.06
CA ALA A 266 -16.43 -16.51 1.11
C ALA A 266 -17.37 -16.85 -0.07
N ASP A 267 -18.24 -15.92 -0.47
CA ASP A 267 -19.12 -16.07 -1.63
C ASP A 267 -18.31 -16.14 -2.96
N ARG A 268 -17.15 -15.50 -3.03
CA ARG A 268 -16.29 -15.49 -4.24
C ARG A 268 -15.36 -16.71 -4.32
N TRP A 269 -14.81 -17.12 -3.18
CA TRP A 269 -13.69 -18.08 -3.13
C TRP A 269 -14.03 -19.41 -2.43
N GLY A 270 -15.19 -19.51 -1.77
CA GLY A 270 -15.66 -20.73 -1.12
C GLY A 270 -14.98 -21.04 0.22
N TRP A 271 -14.24 -20.08 0.80
CA TRP A 271 -13.59 -20.22 2.11
C TRP A 271 -13.52 -18.86 2.85
N TRP A 272 -13.36 -18.88 4.17
CA TRP A 272 -13.35 -17.68 5.01
C TRP A 272 -11.95 -17.10 5.14
N PRO A 273 -11.73 -15.80 4.79
CA PRO A 273 -10.46 -15.12 5.02
C PRO A 273 -10.37 -14.68 6.49
N MET A 274 -9.21 -14.14 6.88
CA MET A 274 -9.03 -13.49 8.19
C MET A 274 -9.52 -14.33 9.38
N GLN A 275 -9.38 -15.65 9.31
CA GLN A 275 -9.92 -16.59 10.30
C GLN A 275 -9.51 -16.24 11.74
N GLY A 276 -8.25 -15.81 11.95
CA GLY A 276 -7.78 -15.41 13.28
C GLY A 276 -8.57 -14.24 13.87
N TRP A 277 -9.00 -13.28 13.05
CA TRP A 277 -9.85 -12.18 13.54
C TRP A 277 -11.28 -12.62 13.78
N LEU A 278 -11.85 -13.42 12.88
CA LEU A 278 -13.23 -13.93 13.03
C LEU A 278 -13.36 -14.79 14.29
N GLU A 279 -12.39 -15.65 14.56
CA GLU A 279 -12.35 -16.45 15.78
C GLU A 279 -12.17 -15.59 17.04
N ALA A 280 -11.26 -14.60 17.00
CA ALA A 280 -11.09 -13.68 18.12
C ALA A 280 -12.35 -12.85 18.38
N PHE A 281 -13.09 -12.45 17.34
CA PHE A 281 -14.41 -11.80 17.52
C PHE A 281 -15.43 -12.75 18.17
N ARG A 282 -15.41 -14.04 17.84
CA ARG A 282 -16.25 -15.04 18.47
C ARG A 282 -15.92 -15.19 19.96
N GLU A 283 -14.63 -15.29 20.30
CA GLU A 283 -14.18 -15.38 21.70
C GLU A 283 -14.58 -14.15 22.52
N LEU A 284 -14.62 -12.97 21.90
CA LEU A 284 -15.09 -11.73 22.51
C LEU A 284 -16.65 -11.63 22.54
N GLY A 285 -17.38 -12.58 21.97
CA GLY A 285 -18.83 -12.52 21.87
C GLY A 285 -19.37 -11.50 20.88
N LEU A 286 -18.52 -10.96 20.00
CA LEU A 286 -18.86 -9.90 19.04
C LEU A 286 -19.39 -10.43 17.71
N ALA A 287 -19.05 -11.67 17.34
CA ALA A 287 -19.54 -12.33 16.14
C ALA A 287 -19.71 -13.82 16.37
N HIS A 288 -20.53 -14.46 15.56
CA HIS A 288 -20.76 -15.90 15.59
C HIS A 288 -21.09 -16.42 14.19
N GLN A 289 -21.08 -17.74 14.00
CA GLN A 289 -21.61 -18.35 12.81
C GLN A 289 -23.10 -18.66 13.01
N ASP A 290 -23.93 -18.27 12.05
CA ASP A 290 -25.34 -18.64 11.99
C ASP A 290 -25.52 -20.13 11.64
N PRO A 291 -26.77 -20.67 11.61
CA PRO A 291 -27.03 -22.08 11.27
C PRO A 291 -26.51 -22.47 9.86
N ASP A 292 -26.36 -21.52 8.94
CA ASP A 292 -25.87 -21.76 7.59
C ASP A 292 -24.34 -21.64 7.52
N GLY A 293 -23.65 -21.41 8.65
CA GLY A 293 -22.21 -21.30 8.76
C GLY A 293 -21.66 -19.92 8.33
N ARG A 294 -22.52 -18.91 8.16
CA ARG A 294 -22.11 -17.55 7.82
C ARG A 294 -21.75 -16.76 9.07
N TRP A 295 -20.66 -16.01 9.00
CA TRP A 295 -20.30 -15.09 10.07
C TRP A 295 -21.26 -13.90 10.11
N VAL A 296 -21.78 -13.61 11.31
CA VAL A 296 -22.68 -12.50 11.58
C VAL A 296 -22.26 -11.78 12.87
N VAL A 297 -22.48 -10.47 12.91
CA VAL A 297 -22.21 -9.66 14.11
C VAL A 297 -23.29 -9.95 15.16
N THR A 298 -22.86 -10.16 16.40
CA THR A 298 -23.76 -10.29 17.55
C THR A 298 -24.33 -8.91 17.89
N ARG A 299 -25.66 -8.78 17.93
CA ARG A 299 -26.38 -7.55 18.25
C ARG A 299 -26.96 -7.62 19.65
#